data_2cee16493f65807a8fa12276351d79a9
#
_entry.id   2cee16493f65807a8fa12276351d79a9
#
_cell.length_a   1.000
_cell.length_b   1.000
_cell.length_c   1.000
_cell.angle_alpha   90.00
_cell.angle_beta   90.00
_cell.angle_gamma   90.00
#
_symmetry.space_group_name_H-M   'P 1'
#
loop_
_entity.id
_entity.type
_entity.pdbx_description
1 polymer ?
#
loop_
_entity_poly.entity_id
_entity_poly.type
_entity_poly.pdbx_seq_one_letter_code
_entity_poly.pdbx_strand_id
1 'polypeptide(L)'
;MKKILVLGAGRSATTLISYLISNSEENNWFVTVGDFSVELAEESVGNSKKAKAIFFNVIDDNQRRGEIRNSDIVISMLPSRMHFLVAKDCVNL
;
A
#
# COMPACT_ATOMS: atom_id res chain seq x y z
N MET A 1 11.86 6.77 9.99
CA MET A 1 10.73 5.84 9.82
C MET A 1 10.57 5.47 8.36
N LYS A 2 10.53 4.19 8.05
CA LYS A 2 10.28 3.73 6.68
C LYS A 2 8.79 3.75 6.37
N LYS A 3 8.45 4.28 5.21
CA LYS A 3 7.06 4.34 4.74
C LYS A 3 6.85 3.25 3.69
N ILE A 4 5.97 2.31 4.01
CA ILE A 4 5.66 1.17 3.14
C ILE A 4 4.26 1.37 2.57
N LEU A 5 4.16 1.39 1.24
CA LEU A 5 2.89 1.49 0.53
C LEU A 5 2.52 0.11 -0.02
N VAL A 6 1.37 -0.42 0.40
CA VAL A 6 0.82 -1.67 -0.14
C VAL A 6 -0.39 -1.33 -0.97
N LEU A 7 -0.38 -1.70 -2.24
CA LEU A 7 -1.47 -1.46 -3.17
C LEU A 7 -2.20 -2.76 -3.44
N GLY A 8 -3.49 -2.80 -3.08
CA GLY A 8 -4.33 -3.98 -3.14
C GLY A 8 -4.49 -4.61 -1.77
N ALA A 9 -5.73 -4.80 -1.34
CA ALA A 9 -6.07 -5.32 -0.03
C ALA A 9 -6.95 -6.58 -0.10
N GLY A 10 -6.89 -7.31 -1.20
CA GLY A 10 -7.63 -8.56 -1.38
C GLY A 10 -7.07 -9.68 -0.51
N ARG A 11 -7.64 -10.88 -0.65
CA ARG A 11 -7.25 -12.05 0.15
C ARG A 11 -5.77 -12.34 0.14
N SER A 12 -5.14 -12.24 -1.03
CA SER A 12 -3.71 -12.52 -1.18
C SER A 12 -2.83 -11.56 -0.41
N ALA A 13 -3.32 -10.35 -0.17
CA ALA A 13 -2.56 -9.31 0.52
C ALA A 13 -2.72 -9.37 2.03
N THR A 14 -3.76 -10.01 2.56
CA THR A 14 -4.10 -9.98 3.99
C THR A 14 -2.94 -10.46 4.86
N THR A 15 -2.33 -11.58 4.53
CA THR A 15 -1.23 -12.15 5.30
C THR A 15 -0.01 -11.23 5.29
N LEU A 16 0.31 -10.67 4.12
CA LEU A 16 1.43 -9.75 4.00
C LEU A 16 1.19 -8.49 4.82
N ILE A 17 0.01 -7.91 4.71
CA ILE A 17 -0.33 -6.69 5.45
C ILE A 17 -0.25 -6.93 6.95
N SER A 18 -0.81 -8.04 7.44
CA SER A 18 -0.73 -8.41 8.85
C SER A 18 0.72 -8.56 9.32
N TYR A 19 1.56 -9.19 8.52
CA TYR A 19 2.97 -9.34 8.82
C TYR A 19 3.66 -7.99 8.95
N LEU A 20 3.44 -7.11 7.98
CA LEU A 20 4.06 -5.79 7.98
C LEU A 20 3.62 -4.96 9.19
N ILE A 21 2.34 -4.99 9.51
CA ILE A 21 1.80 -4.24 10.65
C ILE A 21 2.34 -4.80 11.97
N SER A 22 2.39 -6.12 12.11
CA SER A 22 2.87 -6.76 13.34
C SER A 22 4.34 -6.44 13.63
N ASN A 23 5.12 -6.15 12.58
CA ASN A 23 6.54 -5.84 12.73
C ASN A 23 6.85 -4.35 12.62
N SER A 24 5.84 -3.52 12.45
CA SER A 24 6.05 -2.10 12.15
C SER A 24 6.59 -1.30 13.33
N GLU A 25 6.15 -1.60 14.55
CA GLU A 25 6.66 -0.90 15.73
C GLU A 25 8.14 -1.21 15.97
N GLU A 26 8.48 -2.49 15.95
CA GLU A 26 9.85 -2.95 16.15
C GLU A 26 10.82 -2.41 15.10
N ASN A 27 10.37 -2.36 13.85
CA ASN A 27 11.21 -1.92 12.73
C ASN A 27 11.04 -0.45 12.38
N ASN A 28 10.19 0.25 13.10
CA ASN A 28 9.88 1.65 12.85
C ASN A 28 9.37 1.89 11.41
N TRP A 29 8.36 1.11 11.02
CA TRP A 29 7.69 1.24 9.74
C TRP A 29 6.33 1.93 9.91
N PHE A 30 5.89 2.64 8.88
CA PHE A 30 4.49 3.08 8.75
C PHE A 30 3.93 2.48 7.47
N VAL A 31 2.82 1.76 7.58
CA VAL A 31 2.22 1.02 6.46
C VAL A 31 0.97 1.74 5.97
N THR A 32 0.97 2.12 4.70
CA THR A 32 -0.22 2.68 4.04
C THR A 32 -0.78 1.62 3.11
N VAL A 33 -2.05 1.27 3.31
CA VAL A 33 -2.74 0.28 2.48
C VAL A 33 -3.75 1.00 1.60
N GLY A 34 -3.57 0.89 0.29
CA GLY A 34 -4.44 1.52 -0.69
C GLY A 34 -5.21 0.48 -1.50
N ASP A 35 -6.50 0.69 -1.66
CA ASP A 35 -7.36 -0.15 -2.48
C ASP A 35 -8.51 0.67 -3.03
N PHE A 36 -9.04 0.27 -4.18
CA PHE A 36 -10.23 0.90 -4.74
C PHE A 36 -11.43 0.71 -3.80
N SER A 37 -11.44 -0.37 -3.04
CA SER A 37 -12.39 -0.57 -1.94
C SER A 37 -11.73 -0.12 -0.65
N VAL A 38 -12.08 1.05 -0.16
CA VAL A 38 -11.53 1.56 1.10
C VAL A 38 -11.91 0.67 2.28
N GLU A 39 -13.06 -0.01 2.21
CA GLU A 39 -13.49 -0.94 3.26
C GLU A 39 -12.52 -2.11 3.40
N LEU A 40 -12.04 -2.67 2.29
CA LEU A 40 -11.05 -3.75 2.32
C LEU A 40 -9.75 -3.27 2.93
N ALA A 41 -9.32 -2.07 2.56
CA ALA A 41 -8.11 -1.48 3.11
C ALA A 41 -8.25 -1.26 4.62
N GLU A 42 -9.37 -0.74 5.06
CA GLU A 42 -9.64 -0.51 6.48
C GLU A 42 -9.65 -1.81 7.29
N GLU A 43 -10.27 -2.86 6.76
CA GLU A 43 -10.26 -4.18 7.40
C GLU A 43 -8.85 -4.72 7.56
N SER A 44 -8.01 -4.52 6.55
CA SER A 44 -6.64 -5.02 6.59
C SER A 44 -5.78 -4.29 7.62
N VAL A 45 -6.03 -3.01 7.80
CA VAL A 45 -5.28 -2.17 8.74
C VAL A 45 -5.74 -2.39 10.18
N GLY A 46 -7.04 -2.59 10.39
CA GLY A 46 -7.60 -2.75 11.72
C GLY A 46 -7.41 -1.50 12.56
N ASN A 47 -7.01 -1.69 13.81
CA ASN A 47 -6.84 -0.60 14.77
C ASN A 47 -5.38 -0.17 14.98
N SER A 48 -4.49 -0.55 14.07
CA SER A 48 -3.08 -0.25 14.21
C SER A 48 -2.80 1.26 14.13
N LYS A 49 -1.95 1.74 15.02
CA LYS A 49 -1.48 3.13 15.00
C LYS A 49 -0.32 3.33 14.03
N LYS A 50 0.26 2.25 13.53
CA LYS A 50 1.39 2.25 12.60
C LYS A 50 0.95 2.00 11.16
N ALA A 51 -0.35 2.10 10.90
CA ALA A 51 -0.88 1.88 9.57
C ALA A 51 -2.10 2.76 9.32
N LYS A 52 -2.36 3.02 8.05
CA LYS A 52 -3.57 3.72 7.63
C LYS A 52 -4.10 3.11 6.32
N ALA A 53 -5.39 3.25 6.11
CA ALA A 53 -6.05 2.83 4.88
C ALA A 53 -6.43 4.05 4.06
N ILE A 54 -6.26 3.95 2.75
CA ILE A 54 -6.66 5.02 1.82
C ILE A 54 -7.44 4.44 0.66
N PHE A 55 -8.35 5.23 0.11
CA PHE A 55 -8.91 4.95 -1.20
C PHE A 55 -7.82 5.17 -2.24
N PHE A 56 -7.60 4.18 -3.10
CA PHE A 56 -6.57 4.28 -4.12
C PHE A 56 -7.12 3.84 -5.47
N ASN A 57 -7.08 4.76 -6.43
CA ASN A 57 -7.45 4.46 -7.81
C ASN A 57 -6.18 4.42 -8.65
N VAL A 58 -5.79 3.22 -9.09
CA VAL A 58 -4.52 3.01 -9.78
C VAL A 58 -4.42 3.77 -11.11
N ILE A 59 -5.54 4.11 -11.73
CA ILE A 59 -5.54 4.88 -12.97
C ILE A 59 -5.49 6.39 -12.76
N ASP A 60 -5.58 6.84 -11.52
CA ASP A 60 -5.38 8.25 -11.18
C ASP A 60 -3.87 8.52 -11.12
N ASP A 61 -3.32 9.11 -12.17
CA ASP A 61 -1.89 9.36 -12.29
C ASP A 61 -1.35 10.23 -11.16
N ASN A 62 -2.08 11.26 -10.78
CA ASN A 62 -1.63 12.19 -9.75
C ASN A 62 -1.56 11.52 -8.38
N GLN A 63 -2.61 10.76 -8.02
CA GLN A 63 -2.62 10.03 -6.77
C GLN A 63 -1.53 8.97 -6.74
N ARG A 64 -1.45 8.16 -7.80
CA ARG A 64 -0.48 7.07 -7.87
C ARG A 64 0.94 7.59 -7.70
N ARG A 65 1.30 8.61 -8.46
CA ARG A 65 2.65 9.19 -8.41
C ARG A 65 2.95 9.85 -7.07
N GLY A 66 1.97 10.55 -6.51
CA GLY A 66 2.13 11.18 -5.20
C GLY A 66 2.39 10.17 -4.10
N GLU A 67 1.60 9.09 -4.05
CA GLU A 67 1.77 8.06 -3.03
C GLU A 67 3.09 7.32 -3.19
N ILE A 68 3.48 6.98 -4.42
CA ILE A 68 4.75 6.30 -4.69
C ILE A 68 5.92 7.20 -4.29
N ARG A 69 5.86 8.48 -4.65
CA ARG A 69 6.93 9.44 -4.34
C ARG A 69 7.13 9.59 -2.84
N ASN A 70 6.06 9.50 -2.06
CA ASN A 70 6.11 9.65 -0.61
C ASN A 70 6.43 8.35 0.13
N SER A 71 6.75 7.28 -0.58
CA SER A 71 6.99 5.97 0.01
C SER A 71 8.44 5.55 -0.18
N ASP A 72 8.96 4.81 0.79
CA ASP A 72 10.30 4.22 0.70
C ASP A 72 10.25 2.86 0.00
N ILE A 73 9.17 2.12 0.23
CA ILE A 73 8.96 0.78 -0.36
C ILE A 73 7.54 0.73 -0.89
N VAL A 74 7.38 0.20 -2.10
CA VAL A 74 6.06 0.00 -2.72
C VAL A 74 5.89 -1.48 -3.03
N ILE A 75 4.81 -2.06 -2.50
CA ILE A 75 4.46 -3.45 -2.76
C ILE A 75 3.12 -3.47 -3.49
N SER A 76 3.11 -3.97 -4.72
CA SER A 76 1.88 -4.02 -5.51
C SER A 76 1.31 -5.43 -5.51
N MET A 77 0.09 -5.56 -4.97
CA MET A 77 -0.70 -6.79 -4.98
C MET A 77 -1.89 -6.66 -5.94
N LEU A 78 -1.80 -5.73 -6.87
CA LEU A 78 -2.84 -5.48 -7.86
C LEU A 78 -2.83 -6.57 -8.95
N PRO A 79 -3.95 -6.74 -9.70
CA PRO A 79 -3.95 -7.61 -10.88
C PRO A 79 -2.82 -7.25 -11.83
N SER A 80 -2.25 -8.25 -12.52
CA SER A 80 -1.04 -8.08 -13.32
C SER A 80 -1.12 -6.93 -14.34
N ARG A 81 -2.28 -6.71 -14.95
CA ARG A 81 -2.46 -5.62 -15.90
C ARG A 81 -2.29 -4.23 -15.27
N MET A 82 -2.47 -4.13 -13.96
CA MET A 82 -2.34 -2.87 -13.21
C MET A 82 -0.95 -2.68 -12.63
N HIS A 83 -0.19 -3.77 -12.46
CA HIS A 83 1.21 -3.69 -12.01
C HIS A 83 2.06 -2.82 -12.92
N PHE A 84 1.77 -2.83 -14.21
CA PHE A 84 2.55 -2.07 -15.17
C PHE A 84 2.60 -0.58 -14.83
N LEU A 85 1.47 -0.01 -14.44
CA LEU A 85 1.42 1.41 -14.10
C LEU A 85 2.24 1.73 -12.84
N VAL A 86 2.14 0.86 -11.84
CA VAL A 86 2.89 1.04 -10.58
C VAL A 86 4.39 0.85 -10.83
N ALA A 87 4.77 -0.19 -11.55
CA ALA A 87 6.18 -0.47 -11.83
C ALA A 87 6.82 0.66 -12.64
N LYS A 88 6.10 1.20 -13.62
CA LYS A 88 6.57 2.33 -14.41
C LYS A 88 6.87 3.54 -13.54
N ASP A 89 5.96 3.88 -12.63
CA ASP A 89 6.15 5.02 -11.75
C ASP A 89 7.28 4.79 -10.75
N CYS A 90 7.44 3.58 -10.23
CA CYS A 90 8.55 3.25 -9.32
C CYS A 90 9.91 3.43 -9.99
N VAL A 91 10.01 3.11 -11.28
CA VAL A 91 11.26 3.30 -12.04
C VAL A 91 11.54 4.79 -12.26
N ASN A 92 10.48 5.59 -12.49
CA ASN A 92 10.62 7.00 -12.84
C ASN A 92 10.68 7.94 -11.63
N LEU A 93 10.34 7.45 -10.46
CA LEU A 93 10.30 8.25 -9.24
C LEU A 93 11.33 7.78 -8.23
#